data_862ff8e43613440c0417ad1949c7fee1
#
_entry.id   862ff8e43613440c0417ad1949c7fee1
#
_cell.length_a   1.000
_cell.length_b   1.000
_cell.length_c   1.000
_cell.angle_alpha   90.00
_cell.angle_beta   90.00
_cell.angle_gamma   90.00
#
_symmetry.space_group_name_H-M   'P 1'
#
loop_
_entity.id
_entity.type
_entity.pdbx_description
1 polymer ?
#
loop_
_entity_poly.entity_id
_entity_poly.type
_entity_poly.pdbx_seq_one_letter_code
_entity_poly.pdbx_strand_id
1 'polypeptide(L)'
;MDAHISVQHLNVWYGNQAALAQISVDIPRHGITVIMGPSGCGKTTLLKSFNRFLELNDTTRIDGVVAVNGQNIYDPTIDVTAVRKRIGLLAQRPTPLPMSIFDNVAYGIRIHQPHLSKADVATNVQHYLEVAGLWHEVAQRLDAPATALSIGQQQRLCLARGLAVEPEIILGDEPTSALDPLSSQHIEHKLLELKTRYTTVIVTHTLRQAKRIADYVIFMYLGEIVEAGPAAELFNHPQQERTRQYLAGVF
;
A
#
# COMPACT_ATOMS: atom_id res chain seq x y z
N MET A 1 -16.34 -1.95 -14.25
CA MET A 1 -14.91 -2.31 -14.03
C MET A 1 -14.87 -3.52 -13.10
N ASP A 2 -13.94 -4.44 -13.32
CA ASP A 2 -13.75 -5.57 -12.39
C ASP A 2 -13.11 -5.07 -11.10
N ALA A 3 -13.86 -5.09 -9.99
CA ALA A 3 -13.39 -4.62 -8.69
C ALA A 3 -12.45 -5.67 -8.07
N HIS A 4 -11.22 -5.27 -7.72
CA HIS A 4 -10.31 -6.14 -6.97
C HIS A 4 -10.60 -6.10 -5.47
N ILE A 5 -10.90 -4.88 -4.95
CA ILE A 5 -11.38 -4.67 -3.58
C ILE A 5 -12.75 -4.01 -3.68
N SER A 6 -13.74 -4.56 -3.00
CA SER A 6 -15.08 -3.96 -2.86
C SER A 6 -15.35 -3.69 -1.39
N VAL A 7 -15.70 -2.46 -1.07
CA VAL A 7 -16.04 -2.02 0.27
C VAL A 7 -17.51 -1.65 0.32
N GLN A 8 -18.24 -2.16 1.31
CA GLN A 8 -19.68 -1.91 1.45
C GLN A 8 -20.00 -1.52 2.89
N HIS A 9 -20.52 -0.31 3.05
CA HIS A 9 -20.97 0.26 4.33
C HIS A 9 -19.97 0.11 5.48
N LEU A 10 -18.66 0.23 5.16
CA LEU A 10 -17.61 0.06 6.17
C LEU A 10 -17.65 1.21 7.16
N ASN A 11 -17.74 0.86 8.43
CA ASN A 11 -17.63 1.75 9.57
C ASN A 11 -16.45 1.29 10.45
N VAL A 12 -15.65 2.21 10.95
CA VAL A 12 -14.52 1.91 11.84
C VAL A 12 -14.51 2.88 12.99
N TRP A 13 -14.32 2.36 14.21
CA TRP A 13 -14.18 3.15 15.43
C TRP A 13 -12.90 2.78 16.16
N TYR A 14 -12.26 3.75 16.78
CA TYR A 14 -11.22 3.59 17.80
C TYR A 14 -11.80 3.97 19.15
N GLY A 15 -12.08 2.97 19.99
CA GLY A 15 -12.90 3.18 21.19
C GLY A 15 -14.27 3.75 20.83
N ASN A 16 -14.57 4.97 21.31
CA ASN A 16 -15.84 5.66 21.02
C ASN A 16 -15.76 6.66 19.85
N GLN A 17 -14.59 6.84 19.25
CA GLN A 17 -14.39 7.79 18.16
C GLN A 17 -14.58 7.11 16.81
N ALA A 18 -15.54 7.56 16.01
CA ALA A 18 -15.70 7.14 14.64
C ALA A 18 -14.54 7.68 13.77
N ALA A 19 -13.89 6.78 13.04
CA ALA A 19 -12.82 7.11 12.10
C ALA A 19 -13.26 6.98 10.64
N LEU A 20 -14.17 6.03 10.34
CA LEU A 20 -14.81 5.88 9.05
C LEU A 20 -16.32 5.70 9.25
N ALA A 21 -17.11 6.30 8.36
CA ALA A 21 -18.56 6.23 8.37
C ALA A 21 -19.11 5.88 6.97
N GLN A 22 -19.82 4.76 6.87
CA GLN A 22 -20.58 4.32 5.68
C GLN A 22 -19.75 4.31 4.38
N ILE A 23 -18.47 3.93 4.46
CA ILE A 23 -17.60 3.85 3.28
C ILE A 23 -18.09 2.75 2.34
N SER A 24 -18.37 3.14 1.10
CA SER A 24 -18.67 2.22 0.01
C SER A 24 -17.90 2.64 -1.23
N VAL A 25 -17.04 1.75 -1.76
CA VAL A 25 -16.21 2.03 -2.93
C VAL A 25 -15.67 0.73 -3.52
N ASP A 26 -15.56 0.71 -4.83
CA ASP A 26 -14.87 -0.34 -5.58
C ASP A 26 -13.51 0.16 -6.07
N ILE A 27 -12.46 -0.62 -5.80
CA ILE A 27 -11.10 -0.37 -6.27
C ILE A 27 -10.83 -1.28 -7.46
N PRO A 28 -10.51 -0.70 -8.64
CA PRO A 28 -10.26 -1.47 -9.85
C PRO A 28 -9.08 -2.43 -9.71
N ARG A 29 -9.17 -3.57 -10.40
CA ARG A 29 -8.05 -4.49 -10.54
C ARG A 29 -6.95 -3.85 -11.39
N HIS A 30 -5.71 -4.04 -10.94
CA HIS A 30 -4.53 -3.40 -11.53
C HIS A 30 -4.56 -1.87 -11.46
N GLY A 31 -3.49 -1.21 -11.89
CA GLY A 31 -3.39 0.24 -11.77
C GLY A 31 -3.08 0.74 -10.37
N ILE A 32 -3.03 2.06 -10.23
CA ILE A 32 -2.75 2.76 -8.98
C ILE A 32 -3.98 3.55 -8.56
N THR A 33 -4.59 3.15 -7.45
CA THR A 33 -5.62 3.93 -6.75
C THR A 33 -4.97 4.80 -5.69
N VAL A 34 -5.24 6.09 -5.72
CA VAL A 34 -4.75 7.04 -4.72
C VAL A 34 -5.89 7.47 -3.80
N ILE A 35 -5.69 7.32 -2.49
CA ILE A 35 -6.56 7.87 -1.45
C ILE A 35 -5.97 9.21 -1.02
N MET A 36 -6.71 10.30 -1.20
CA MET A 36 -6.29 11.65 -0.83
C MET A 36 -7.33 12.36 0.04
N GLY A 37 -6.92 13.43 0.71
CA GLY A 37 -7.77 14.25 1.58
C GLY A 37 -6.97 14.89 2.71
N PRO A 38 -7.55 15.75 3.53
CA PRO A 38 -6.90 16.42 4.66
C PRO A 38 -6.30 15.44 5.67
N SER A 39 -5.36 15.93 6.49
CA SER A 39 -4.81 15.13 7.60
C SER A 39 -5.92 14.75 8.59
N GLY A 40 -5.89 13.50 9.08
CA GLY A 40 -6.87 13.00 10.04
C GLY A 40 -8.25 12.61 9.45
N CYS A 41 -8.48 12.69 8.14
CA CYS A 41 -9.78 12.35 7.54
C CYS A 41 -10.04 10.83 7.37
N GLY A 42 -9.17 9.93 7.85
CA GLY A 42 -9.40 8.49 7.82
C GLY A 42 -8.67 7.70 6.73
N LYS A 43 -7.83 8.32 5.89
CA LYS A 43 -7.13 7.65 4.75
C LYS A 43 -6.34 6.40 5.16
N THR A 44 -5.48 6.53 6.16
CA THR A 44 -4.68 5.41 6.69
C THR A 44 -5.55 4.33 7.32
N THR A 45 -6.68 4.72 7.93
CA THR A 45 -7.66 3.77 8.49
C THR A 45 -8.31 2.97 7.35
N LEU A 46 -8.76 3.63 6.29
CA LEU A 46 -9.30 2.95 5.12
C LEU A 46 -8.25 2.03 4.46
N LEU A 47 -7.02 2.51 4.27
CA LEU A 47 -5.94 1.69 3.71
C LEU A 47 -5.69 0.43 4.54
N LYS A 48 -5.55 0.57 5.86
CA LYS A 48 -5.26 -0.52 6.79
C LYS A 48 -6.44 -1.49 6.99
N SER A 49 -7.66 -1.10 6.63
CA SER A 49 -8.80 -2.01 6.65
C SER A 49 -8.67 -3.09 5.57
N PHE A 50 -7.96 -2.84 4.47
CA PHE A 50 -7.83 -3.79 3.35
C PHE A 50 -6.94 -5.00 3.66
N ASN A 51 -6.11 -4.96 4.71
CA ASN A 51 -5.25 -6.07 5.09
C ASN A 51 -5.41 -6.51 6.57
N ARG A 52 -6.52 -6.14 7.19
CA ARG A 52 -6.84 -6.46 8.59
C ARG A 52 -5.80 -5.95 9.59
N PHE A 53 -5.04 -4.89 9.25
CA PHE A 53 -4.04 -4.31 10.15
C PHE A 53 -4.67 -3.55 11.32
N LEU A 54 -5.94 -3.15 11.18
CA LEU A 54 -6.69 -2.45 12.21
C LEU A 54 -6.93 -3.32 13.45
N GLU A 55 -7.03 -4.66 13.27
CA GLU A 55 -7.23 -5.63 14.36
C GLU A 55 -6.03 -5.77 15.30
N LEU A 56 -4.88 -5.15 14.98
CA LEU A 56 -3.73 -5.08 15.90
C LEU A 56 -3.95 -4.09 17.06
N ASN A 57 -5.01 -3.29 16.99
CA ASN A 57 -5.42 -2.40 18.07
C ASN A 57 -6.74 -2.93 18.66
N ASP A 58 -6.67 -3.43 19.88
CA ASP A 58 -7.79 -4.07 20.60
C ASP A 58 -9.00 -3.15 20.81
N THR A 59 -8.82 -1.83 20.70
CA THR A 59 -9.94 -0.87 20.82
C THR A 59 -10.66 -0.63 19.49
N THR A 60 -10.20 -1.24 18.39
CA THR A 60 -10.82 -1.04 17.08
C THR A 60 -12.08 -1.89 16.92
N ARG A 61 -13.16 -1.24 16.50
CA ARG A 61 -14.39 -1.92 16.07
C ARG A 61 -14.61 -1.66 14.58
N ILE A 62 -14.92 -2.72 13.85
CA ILE A 62 -15.13 -2.70 12.40
C ILE A 62 -16.50 -3.31 12.11
N ASP A 63 -17.28 -2.64 11.27
CA ASP A 63 -18.58 -3.10 10.79
C ASP A 63 -18.70 -2.82 9.28
N GLY A 64 -19.41 -3.67 8.55
CA GLY A 64 -19.48 -3.62 7.09
C GLY A 64 -18.68 -4.73 6.41
N VAL A 65 -18.49 -4.62 5.11
CA VAL A 65 -17.83 -5.64 4.30
C VAL A 65 -16.64 -5.06 3.56
N VAL A 66 -15.51 -5.77 3.63
CA VAL A 66 -14.35 -5.55 2.74
C VAL A 66 -14.08 -6.86 2.01
N ALA A 67 -14.41 -6.90 0.73
CA ALA A 67 -14.21 -8.08 -0.09
C ALA A 67 -13.01 -7.92 -1.03
N VAL A 68 -12.17 -8.95 -1.12
CA VAL A 68 -11.06 -9.05 -2.08
C VAL A 68 -11.32 -10.27 -2.95
N ASN A 69 -11.35 -10.08 -4.27
CA ASN A 69 -11.79 -11.12 -5.21
C ASN A 69 -13.18 -11.71 -4.85
N GLY A 70 -14.10 -10.88 -4.37
CA GLY A 70 -15.45 -11.29 -3.96
C GLY A 70 -15.53 -11.98 -2.59
N GLN A 71 -14.41 -12.20 -1.88
CA GLN A 71 -14.37 -12.84 -0.57
C GLN A 71 -14.23 -11.80 0.54
N ASN A 72 -15.18 -11.75 1.49
CA ASN A 72 -15.09 -10.88 2.66
C ASN A 72 -13.89 -11.28 3.52
N ILE A 73 -12.87 -10.41 3.59
CA ILE A 73 -11.63 -10.71 4.34
C ILE A 73 -11.80 -10.68 5.86
N TYR A 74 -12.94 -10.16 6.37
CA TYR A 74 -13.27 -10.14 7.80
C TYR A 74 -14.15 -11.33 8.22
N ASP A 75 -14.45 -12.27 7.30
CA ASP A 75 -15.12 -13.51 7.68
C ASP A 75 -14.27 -14.27 8.72
N PRO A 76 -14.86 -14.73 9.85
CA PRO A 76 -14.12 -15.41 10.91
C PRO A 76 -13.40 -16.70 10.45
N THR A 77 -13.81 -17.29 9.34
CA THR A 77 -13.17 -18.49 8.78
C THR A 77 -11.90 -18.18 7.98
N ILE A 78 -11.63 -16.91 7.67
CA ILE A 78 -10.50 -16.50 6.86
C ILE A 78 -9.24 -16.32 7.72
N ASP A 79 -8.17 -17.02 7.36
CA ASP A 79 -6.86 -16.86 7.99
C ASP A 79 -6.29 -15.45 7.70
N VAL A 80 -6.06 -14.69 8.76
CA VAL A 80 -5.50 -13.34 8.69
C VAL A 80 -4.09 -13.33 8.08
N THR A 81 -3.31 -14.39 8.28
CA THR A 81 -1.96 -14.52 7.71
C THR A 81 -2.01 -14.66 6.20
N ALA A 82 -2.97 -15.44 5.69
CA ALA A 82 -3.21 -15.56 4.27
C ALA A 82 -3.65 -14.23 3.63
N VAL A 83 -4.51 -13.45 4.31
CA VAL A 83 -4.88 -12.09 3.86
C VAL A 83 -3.64 -11.20 3.77
N ARG A 84 -2.81 -11.14 4.83
CA ARG A 84 -1.62 -10.27 4.89
C ARG A 84 -0.52 -10.70 3.93
N LYS A 85 -0.46 -11.97 3.54
CA LYS A 85 0.43 -12.45 2.47
C LYS A 85 -0.01 -11.90 1.11
N ARG A 86 -1.31 -11.94 0.80
CA ARG A 86 -1.87 -11.47 -0.47
C ARG A 86 -1.89 -9.95 -0.59
N ILE A 87 -1.90 -9.23 0.54
CA ILE A 87 -2.05 -7.77 0.59
C ILE A 87 -0.89 -7.19 1.40
N GLY A 88 0.20 -6.87 0.71
CA GLY A 88 1.40 -6.30 1.31
C GLY A 88 1.21 -4.84 1.69
N LEU A 89 1.92 -4.38 2.74
CA LEU A 89 1.91 -2.99 3.19
C LEU A 89 3.32 -2.40 3.14
N LEU A 90 3.46 -1.31 2.40
CA LEU A 90 4.61 -0.44 2.41
C LEU A 90 4.33 0.76 3.33
N ALA A 91 4.98 0.76 4.49
CA ALA A 91 4.75 1.76 5.53
C ALA A 91 5.41 3.11 5.19
N GLN A 92 4.96 4.17 5.84
CA GLN A 92 5.47 5.53 5.71
C GLN A 92 6.96 5.63 6.04
N ARG A 93 7.39 4.97 7.13
CA ARG A 93 8.80 4.82 7.48
C ARG A 93 9.24 3.40 7.19
N PRO A 94 10.35 3.20 6.47
CA PRO A 94 10.86 1.87 6.23
C PRO A 94 11.23 1.20 7.55
N THR A 95 10.85 -0.06 7.68
CA THR A 95 11.15 -0.90 8.86
C THR A 95 11.81 -2.19 8.39
N PRO A 96 13.10 -2.13 8.00
CA PRO A 96 13.84 -3.35 7.71
C PRO A 96 13.94 -4.20 8.97
N LEU A 97 13.90 -5.52 8.80
CA LEU A 97 14.15 -6.44 9.90
C LEU A 97 15.61 -6.32 10.35
N PRO A 98 15.93 -6.56 11.64
CA PRO A 98 17.30 -6.50 12.17
C PRO A 98 18.15 -7.69 11.69
N MET A 99 18.27 -7.81 10.37
CA MET A 99 18.92 -8.89 9.62
C MET A 99 19.77 -8.30 8.50
N SER A 100 20.49 -9.17 7.76
CA SER A 100 21.19 -8.77 6.55
C SER A 100 20.22 -8.29 5.45
N ILE A 101 20.74 -7.63 4.43
CA ILE A 101 19.99 -7.22 3.24
C ILE A 101 19.39 -8.48 2.58
N PHE A 102 20.20 -9.53 2.41
CA PHE A 102 19.76 -10.81 1.87
C PHE A 102 18.62 -11.41 2.68
N ASP A 103 18.79 -11.55 3.99
CA ASP A 103 17.80 -12.22 4.83
C ASP A 103 16.49 -11.43 4.93
N ASN A 104 16.51 -10.11 4.81
CA ASN A 104 15.26 -9.33 4.72
C ASN A 104 14.37 -9.80 3.57
N VAL A 105 14.92 -10.02 2.39
CA VAL A 105 14.15 -10.47 1.22
C VAL A 105 13.87 -11.96 1.30
N ALA A 106 14.86 -12.76 1.70
CA ALA A 106 14.73 -14.22 1.83
C ALA A 106 13.75 -14.67 2.92
N TYR A 107 13.45 -13.81 3.91
CA TYR A 107 12.63 -14.16 5.07
C TYR A 107 11.25 -14.71 4.67
N GLY A 108 10.51 -13.95 3.89
CA GLY A 108 9.17 -14.36 3.42
C GLY A 108 9.22 -15.56 2.48
N ILE A 109 10.22 -15.62 1.59
CA ILE A 109 10.44 -16.76 0.67
C ILE A 109 10.59 -18.04 1.45
N ARG A 110 11.48 -18.08 2.45
CA ARG A 110 11.74 -19.27 3.27
C ARG A 110 10.53 -19.76 4.06
N ILE A 111 9.68 -18.83 4.53
CA ILE A 111 8.46 -19.19 5.27
C ILE A 111 7.39 -19.78 4.35
N HIS A 112 7.18 -19.17 3.19
CA HIS A 112 6.08 -19.54 2.31
C HIS A 112 6.44 -20.59 1.25
N GLN A 113 7.73 -20.77 0.99
CA GLN A 113 8.27 -21.72 0.00
C GLN A 113 9.44 -22.51 0.60
N PRO A 114 9.21 -23.28 1.70
CA PRO A 114 10.27 -23.96 2.43
C PRO A 114 10.97 -25.08 1.63
N HIS A 115 10.40 -25.47 0.49
CA HIS A 115 10.93 -26.50 -0.41
C HIS A 115 12.01 -25.97 -1.37
N LEU A 116 12.19 -24.66 -1.48
CA LEU A 116 13.18 -24.07 -2.38
C LEU A 116 14.61 -24.37 -1.91
N SER A 117 15.48 -24.66 -2.87
CA SER A 117 16.90 -24.79 -2.60
C SER A 117 17.53 -23.45 -2.21
N LYS A 118 18.71 -23.46 -1.58
CA LYS A 118 19.46 -22.23 -1.26
C LYS A 118 19.77 -21.43 -2.52
N ALA A 119 20.03 -22.09 -3.65
CA ALA A 119 20.31 -21.42 -4.92
C ALA A 119 19.06 -20.73 -5.48
N ASP A 120 17.89 -21.38 -5.42
CA ASP A 120 16.63 -20.77 -5.86
C ASP A 120 16.25 -19.56 -4.98
N VAL A 121 16.45 -19.67 -3.67
CA VAL A 121 16.24 -18.52 -2.76
C VAL A 121 17.15 -17.36 -3.14
N ALA A 122 18.44 -17.61 -3.45
CA ALA A 122 19.38 -16.56 -3.86
C ALA A 122 18.96 -15.91 -5.18
N THR A 123 18.51 -16.69 -6.16
CA THR A 123 17.99 -16.20 -7.44
C THR A 123 16.75 -15.31 -7.22
N ASN A 124 15.82 -15.73 -6.38
CA ASN A 124 14.63 -14.94 -6.06
C ASN A 124 14.98 -13.63 -5.32
N VAL A 125 15.93 -13.69 -4.38
CA VAL A 125 16.40 -12.47 -3.68
C VAL A 125 17.00 -11.48 -4.67
N GLN A 126 17.87 -11.92 -5.58
CA GLN A 126 18.40 -11.07 -6.62
C GLN A 126 17.28 -10.45 -7.46
N HIS A 127 16.37 -11.28 -7.96
CA HIS A 127 15.25 -10.85 -8.79
C HIS A 127 14.44 -9.73 -8.11
N TYR A 128 14.02 -9.90 -6.85
CA TYR A 128 13.21 -8.89 -6.18
C TYR A 128 13.99 -7.63 -5.80
N LEU A 129 15.30 -7.73 -5.55
CA LEU A 129 16.15 -6.56 -5.41
C LEU A 129 16.30 -5.79 -6.73
N GLU A 130 16.36 -6.49 -7.87
CA GLU A 130 16.35 -5.88 -9.21
C GLU A 130 15.01 -5.18 -9.49
N VAL A 131 13.88 -5.86 -9.24
CA VAL A 131 12.54 -5.30 -9.40
C VAL A 131 12.37 -4.04 -8.56
N ALA A 132 12.87 -4.03 -7.33
CA ALA A 132 12.84 -2.84 -6.47
C ALA A 132 13.89 -1.78 -6.84
N GLY A 133 14.75 -2.02 -7.84
CA GLY A 133 15.80 -1.10 -8.27
C GLY A 133 16.92 -0.91 -7.25
N LEU A 134 17.19 -1.91 -6.40
CA LEU A 134 18.20 -1.82 -5.35
C LEU A 134 19.45 -2.68 -5.63
N TRP A 135 19.36 -3.68 -6.51
CA TRP A 135 20.41 -4.68 -6.75
C TRP A 135 21.78 -4.06 -6.99
N HIS A 136 21.91 -3.15 -7.93
CA HIS A 136 23.19 -2.54 -8.31
C HIS A 136 23.94 -1.84 -7.17
N GLU A 137 23.21 -1.40 -6.14
CA GLU A 137 23.78 -0.71 -4.99
C GLU A 137 24.21 -1.65 -3.86
N VAL A 138 23.66 -2.88 -3.84
CA VAL A 138 23.83 -3.80 -2.70
C VAL A 138 24.43 -5.16 -3.06
N ALA A 139 24.57 -5.50 -4.34
CA ALA A 139 25.02 -6.81 -4.81
C ALA A 139 26.33 -7.30 -4.19
N GLN A 140 27.26 -6.40 -3.86
CA GLN A 140 28.56 -6.70 -3.26
C GLN A 140 28.54 -6.70 -1.70
N ARG A 141 27.38 -6.47 -1.08
CA ARG A 141 27.25 -6.34 0.39
C ARG A 141 25.95 -6.91 0.92
N LEU A 142 25.46 -8.00 0.37
CA LEU A 142 24.18 -8.61 0.74
C LEU A 142 24.14 -9.08 2.20
N ASP A 143 25.28 -9.42 2.77
CA ASP A 143 25.42 -9.85 4.18
C ASP A 143 25.49 -8.64 5.15
N ALA A 144 25.58 -7.41 4.64
CA ALA A 144 25.61 -6.22 5.49
C ALA A 144 24.25 -6.03 6.20
N PRO A 145 24.24 -5.47 7.43
CA PRO A 145 23.02 -5.14 8.14
C PRO A 145 22.12 -4.21 7.32
N ALA A 146 20.84 -4.52 7.21
CA ALA A 146 19.87 -3.68 6.49
C ALA A 146 19.73 -2.27 7.07
N THR A 147 20.03 -2.11 8.37
CA THR A 147 20.04 -0.81 9.07
C THR A 147 21.15 0.13 8.61
N ALA A 148 22.20 -0.38 7.93
CA ALA A 148 23.27 0.43 7.37
C ALA A 148 22.90 1.09 6.02
N LEU A 149 21.74 0.78 5.46
CA LEU A 149 21.21 1.38 4.24
C LEU A 149 20.66 2.79 4.50
N SER A 150 20.72 3.67 3.50
CA SER A 150 20.01 4.95 3.53
C SER A 150 18.49 4.72 3.59
N ILE A 151 17.72 5.73 4.04
CA ILE A 151 16.27 5.61 4.18
C ILE A 151 15.62 5.22 2.83
N GLY A 152 16.05 5.81 1.71
CA GLY A 152 15.57 5.46 0.38
C GLY A 152 15.91 4.02 -0.04
N GLN A 153 17.13 3.53 0.31
CA GLN A 153 17.53 2.14 0.11
C GLN A 153 16.71 1.19 0.99
N GLN A 154 16.47 1.54 2.25
CA GLN A 154 15.63 0.77 3.16
C GLN A 154 14.18 0.66 2.63
N GLN A 155 13.64 1.74 2.06
CA GLN A 155 12.30 1.71 1.47
C GLN A 155 12.23 0.75 0.28
N ARG A 156 13.23 0.78 -0.61
CA ARG A 156 13.32 -0.17 -1.73
C ARG A 156 13.57 -1.61 -1.25
N LEU A 157 14.31 -1.80 -0.15
CA LEU A 157 14.45 -3.12 0.47
C LEU A 157 13.11 -3.63 1.02
N CYS A 158 12.33 -2.77 1.70
CA CYS A 158 10.99 -3.12 2.18
C CYS A 158 10.04 -3.45 1.01
N LEU A 159 10.15 -2.74 -0.12
CA LEU A 159 9.41 -3.08 -1.34
C LEU A 159 9.84 -4.46 -1.88
N ALA A 160 11.14 -4.73 -2.02
CA ALA A 160 11.66 -6.03 -2.46
C ALA A 160 11.15 -7.17 -1.57
N ARG A 161 11.23 -6.99 -0.24
CA ARG A 161 10.73 -7.95 0.75
C ARG A 161 9.24 -8.20 0.60
N GLY A 162 8.45 -7.14 0.41
CA GLY A 162 7.01 -7.24 0.21
C GLY A 162 6.63 -7.97 -1.08
N LEU A 163 7.36 -7.71 -2.17
CA LEU A 163 7.13 -8.37 -3.47
C LEU A 163 7.58 -9.85 -3.46
N ALA A 164 8.55 -10.20 -2.63
CA ALA A 164 9.12 -11.55 -2.58
C ALA A 164 8.15 -12.64 -2.08
N VAL A 165 7.02 -12.25 -1.50
CA VAL A 165 5.92 -13.17 -1.13
C VAL A 165 4.82 -13.22 -2.18
N GLU A 166 5.01 -12.57 -3.32
CA GLU A 166 4.08 -12.52 -4.46
C GLU A 166 2.67 -12.07 -4.07
N PRO A 167 2.51 -10.86 -3.53
CA PRO A 167 1.20 -10.33 -3.18
C PRO A 167 0.36 -10.08 -4.44
N GLU A 168 -0.95 -9.96 -4.29
CA GLU A 168 -1.85 -9.51 -5.35
C GLU A 168 -2.04 -7.98 -5.30
N ILE A 169 -1.97 -7.42 -4.09
CA ILE A 169 -2.24 -6.01 -3.79
C ILE A 169 -1.08 -5.42 -3.00
N ILE A 170 -0.66 -4.21 -3.37
CA ILE A 170 0.34 -3.41 -2.65
C ILE A 170 -0.36 -2.19 -2.05
N LEU A 171 -0.33 -2.10 -0.73
CA LEU A 171 -0.77 -0.91 -0.01
C LEU A 171 0.42 -0.01 0.31
N GLY A 172 0.30 1.30 0.10
CA GLY A 172 1.31 2.29 0.44
C GLY A 172 0.75 3.37 1.35
N ASP A 173 1.19 3.42 2.61
CA ASP A 173 0.82 4.48 3.54
C ASP A 173 1.88 5.59 3.46
N GLU A 174 1.66 6.58 2.60
CA GLU A 174 2.60 7.67 2.32
C GLU A 174 4.05 7.20 2.06
N PRO A 175 4.29 6.21 1.16
CA PRO A 175 5.55 5.47 1.08
C PRO A 175 6.76 6.29 0.65
N THR A 176 6.57 7.55 0.30
CA THR A 176 7.62 8.46 -0.17
C THR A 176 7.81 9.69 0.72
N SER A 177 6.98 9.88 1.75
CA SER A 177 6.96 11.13 2.55
C SER A 177 8.24 11.35 3.38
N ALA A 178 8.95 10.27 3.74
CA ALA A 178 10.21 10.34 4.49
C ALA A 178 11.47 10.37 3.58
N LEU A 179 11.30 10.40 2.26
CA LEU A 179 12.37 10.28 1.28
C LEU A 179 12.77 11.63 0.70
N ASP A 180 14.03 11.74 0.28
CA ASP A 180 14.48 12.82 -0.59
C ASP A 180 13.80 12.76 -1.97
N PRO A 181 13.79 13.86 -2.75
CA PRO A 181 13.08 13.92 -4.03
C PRO A 181 13.50 12.84 -5.04
N LEU A 182 14.78 12.49 -5.11
CA LEU A 182 15.29 11.49 -6.04
C LEU A 182 14.82 10.07 -5.65
N SER A 183 14.95 9.73 -4.37
CA SER A 183 14.47 8.46 -3.82
C SER A 183 12.97 8.31 -3.98
N SER A 184 12.20 9.41 -3.80
CA SER A 184 10.75 9.43 -4.02
C SER A 184 10.41 9.11 -5.49
N GLN A 185 11.10 9.73 -6.45
CA GLN A 185 10.92 9.46 -7.88
C GLN A 185 11.22 8.00 -8.23
N HIS A 186 12.27 7.41 -7.65
CA HIS A 186 12.59 6.00 -7.87
C HIS A 186 11.46 5.07 -7.41
N ILE A 187 10.89 5.30 -6.23
CA ILE A 187 9.75 4.51 -5.74
C ILE A 187 8.52 4.70 -6.63
N GLU A 188 8.17 5.95 -6.99
CA GLU A 188 7.04 6.25 -7.88
C GLU A 188 7.19 5.54 -9.23
N HIS A 189 8.39 5.59 -9.82
CA HIS A 189 8.67 4.93 -11.09
C HIS A 189 8.50 3.41 -10.99
N LYS A 190 8.99 2.79 -9.91
CA LYS A 190 8.80 1.36 -9.67
C LYS A 190 7.33 0.98 -9.50
N LEU A 191 6.55 1.78 -8.79
CA LEU A 191 5.11 1.54 -8.64
C LEU A 191 4.37 1.67 -9.99
N LEU A 192 4.78 2.62 -10.85
CA LEU A 192 4.25 2.74 -12.22
C LEU A 192 4.62 1.54 -13.10
N GLU A 193 5.83 0.99 -12.99
CA GLU A 193 6.21 -0.25 -13.70
C GLU A 193 5.38 -1.45 -13.23
N LEU A 194 5.09 -1.51 -11.93
CA LEU A 194 4.41 -2.65 -11.30
C LEU A 194 2.88 -2.64 -11.49
N LYS A 195 2.28 -1.51 -11.86
CA LYS A 195 0.81 -1.33 -11.90
C LYS A 195 0.06 -2.25 -12.87
N THR A 196 0.74 -2.80 -13.87
CA THR A 196 0.13 -3.75 -14.82
C THR A 196 0.00 -5.15 -14.23
N ARG A 197 0.81 -5.48 -13.22
CA ARG A 197 0.83 -6.79 -12.56
C ARG A 197 0.11 -6.77 -11.21
N TYR A 198 0.21 -5.67 -10.48
CA TYR A 198 -0.33 -5.52 -9.12
C TYR A 198 -1.43 -4.46 -9.08
N THR A 199 -2.39 -4.65 -8.19
CA THR A 199 -3.26 -3.56 -7.77
C THR A 199 -2.55 -2.80 -6.66
N THR A 200 -2.39 -1.50 -6.84
CA THR A 200 -1.69 -0.66 -5.87
C THR A 200 -2.65 0.37 -5.27
N VAL A 201 -2.69 0.49 -3.95
CA VAL A 201 -3.48 1.52 -3.26
C VAL A 201 -2.55 2.36 -2.41
N ILE A 202 -2.50 3.67 -2.67
CA ILE A 202 -1.55 4.59 -2.04
C ILE A 202 -2.29 5.71 -1.34
N VAL A 203 -1.97 5.94 -0.08
CA VAL A 203 -2.32 7.19 0.62
C VAL A 203 -1.23 8.23 0.35
N THR A 204 -1.62 9.43 -0.05
CA THR A 204 -0.72 10.58 -0.13
C THR A 204 -1.45 11.87 0.22
N HIS A 205 -0.72 12.83 0.79
CA HIS A 205 -1.18 14.20 0.98
C HIS A 205 -0.67 15.15 -0.10
N THR A 206 0.16 14.65 -1.04
CA THR A 206 0.79 15.46 -2.09
C THR A 206 0.00 15.36 -3.40
N LEU A 207 -0.75 16.41 -3.75
CA LEU A 207 -1.53 16.48 -5.01
C LEU A 207 -0.68 16.27 -6.24
N ARG A 208 0.58 16.78 -6.24
CA ARG A 208 1.51 16.57 -7.37
C ARG A 208 1.82 15.10 -7.60
N GLN A 209 2.02 14.33 -6.54
CA GLN A 209 2.23 12.89 -6.62
C GLN A 209 0.97 12.20 -7.13
N ALA A 210 -0.18 12.47 -6.52
CA ALA A 210 -1.45 11.89 -6.94
C ALA A 210 -1.71 12.08 -8.44
N LYS A 211 -1.49 13.31 -8.97
CA LYS A 211 -1.65 13.62 -10.40
C LYS A 211 -0.68 12.87 -11.32
N ARG A 212 0.53 12.52 -10.83
CA ARG A 212 1.53 11.81 -11.65
C ARG A 212 1.27 10.32 -11.75
N ILE A 213 0.78 9.71 -10.66
CA ILE A 213 0.78 8.25 -10.56
C ILE A 213 -0.61 7.60 -10.58
N ALA A 214 -1.68 8.35 -10.24
CA ALA A 214 -3.01 7.78 -10.08
C ALA A 214 -3.68 7.40 -11.42
N ASP A 215 -4.25 6.21 -11.47
CA ASP A 215 -5.23 5.80 -12.47
C ASP A 215 -6.66 6.02 -11.94
N TYR A 216 -6.87 5.82 -10.63
CA TYR A 216 -8.13 6.03 -9.92
C TYR A 216 -7.89 6.82 -8.64
N VAL A 217 -8.85 7.64 -8.22
CA VAL A 217 -8.70 8.50 -7.03
C VAL A 217 -9.92 8.36 -6.14
N ILE A 218 -9.67 8.30 -4.84
CA ILE A 218 -10.68 8.38 -3.77
C ILE A 218 -10.37 9.63 -2.95
N PHE A 219 -11.26 10.60 -2.97
CA PHE A 219 -11.16 11.79 -2.11
C PHE A 219 -12.00 11.61 -0.85
N MET A 220 -11.33 11.73 0.31
CA MET A 220 -11.95 11.57 1.63
C MET A 220 -11.97 12.88 2.42
N TYR A 221 -13.04 13.06 3.21
CA TYR A 221 -13.19 14.15 4.15
C TYR A 221 -13.98 13.67 5.37
N LEU A 222 -13.47 13.95 6.59
CA LEU A 222 -14.11 13.62 7.88
C LEU A 222 -14.65 12.18 7.99
N GLY A 223 -13.90 11.20 7.55
CA GLY A 223 -14.27 9.80 7.66
C GLY A 223 -15.19 9.27 6.56
N GLU A 224 -15.52 10.10 5.58
CA GLU A 224 -16.41 9.75 4.46
C GLU A 224 -15.70 9.89 3.11
N ILE A 225 -16.17 9.15 2.09
CA ILE A 225 -15.79 9.38 0.70
C ILE A 225 -16.67 10.49 0.14
N VAL A 226 -16.04 11.56 -0.31
CA VAL A 226 -16.73 12.68 -0.96
C VAL A 226 -16.88 12.40 -2.45
N GLU A 227 -15.83 11.90 -3.08
CA GLU A 227 -15.81 11.61 -4.51
C GLU A 227 -14.79 10.52 -4.83
N ALA A 228 -15.12 9.63 -5.75
CA ALA A 228 -14.22 8.62 -6.26
C ALA A 228 -14.44 8.40 -7.76
N GLY A 229 -13.36 8.21 -8.51
CA GLY A 229 -13.45 8.03 -9.95
C GLY A 229 -12.09 7.95 -10.65
N PRO A 230 -12.09 7.79 -11.99
CA PRO A 230 -10.88 7.87 -12.80
C PRO A 230 -10.12 9.17 -12.55
N ALA A 231 -8.80 9.08 -12.41
CA ALA A 231 -7.96 10.22 -12.04
C ALA A 231 -8.11 11.41 -13.01
N ALA A 232 -8.16 11.13 -14.31
CA ALA A 232 -8.32 12.17 -15.33
C ALA A 232 -9.62 12.97 -15.17
N GLU A 233 -10.71 12.29 -14.79
CA GLU A 233 -12.01 12.94 -14.58
C GLU A 233 -12.01 13.75 -13.29
N LEU A 234 -11.61 13.14 -12.18
CA LEU A 234 -11.65 13.77 -10.88
C LEU A 234 -10.72 14.99 -10.78
N PHE A 235 -9.54 14.95 -11.39
CA PHE A 235 -8.61 16.09 -11.37
C PHE A 235 -8.99 17.23 -12.30
N ASN A 236 -9.66 16.96 -13.43
CA ASN A 236 -9.99 17.97 -14.42
C ASN A 236 -11.46 18.45 -14.33
N HIS A 237 -12.36 17.58 -13.91
CA HIS A 237 -13.80 17.82 -13.86
C HIS A 237 -14.44 17.32 -12.56
N PRO A 238 -13.95 17.72 -11.37
CA PRO A 238 -14.49 17.27 -10.08
C PRO A 238 -15.96 17.67 -9.96
N GLN A 239 -16.82 16.73 -9.60
CA GLN A 239 -18.26 16.93 -9.49
C GLN A 239 -18.64 17.57 -8.16
N GLN A 240 -17.91 17.25 -7.08
CA GLN A 240 -18.20 17.71 -5.74
C GLN A 240 -17.49 19.05 -5.45
N GLU A 241 -18.21 19.99 -4.83
CA GLU A 241 -17.64 21.29 -4.46
C GLU A 241 -16.45 21.17 -3.51
N ARG A 242 -16.52 20.25 -2.53
CA ARG A 242 -15.41 19.99 -1.61
C ARG A 242 -14.16 19.48 -2.33
N THR A 243 -14.32 18.64 -3.36
CA THR A 243 -13.20 18.18 -4.20
C THR A 243 -12.56 19.36 -4.93
N ARG A 244 -13.37 20.26 -5.51
CA ARG A 244 -12.87 21.49 -6.18
C ARG A 244 -12.04 22.35 -5.24
N GLN A 245 -12.57 22.61 -4.05
CA GLN A 245 -11.90 23.42 -3.01
C GLN A 245 -10.58 22.80 -2.56
N TYR A 246 -10.56 21.48 -2.33
CA TYR A 246 -9.33 20.77 -1.96
C TYR A 246 -8.28 20.84 -3.06
N LEU A 247 -8.66 20.60 -4.33
CA LEU A 247 -7.75 20.65 -5.47
C LEU A 247 -7.23 22.08 -5.73
N ALA A 248 -7.99 23.10 -5.38
CA ALA A 248 -7.59 24.50 -5.43
C ALA A 248 -6.72 24.96 -4.23
N GLY A 249 -6.52 24.11 -3.23
CA GLY A 249 -5.73 24.43 -2.03
C GLY A 249 -6.44 25.38 -1.07
N VAL A 250 -7.77 25.35 -1.02
CA VAL A 250 -8.60 26.26 -0.16
C VAL A 250 -8.67 25.74 1.28
N PHE A 251 -8.31 24.46 1.59
CA PHE A 251 -8.20 23.91 2.95
C PHE A 251 -7.16 22.81 3.06
#